data_2fc3a081fb3561ed8e1f20af07a61c33
#
_entry.id   2fc3a081fb3561ed8e1f20af07a61c33
#
_cell.length_a   1.000
_cell.length_b   1.000
_cell.length_c   1.000
_cell.angle_alpha   90.00
_cell.angle_beta   90.00
_cell.angle_gamma   90.00
#
_symmetry.space_group_name_H-M   'P 1'
#
loop_
_entity.id
_entity.type
_entity.pdbx_description
1 polymer ?
#
loop_
_entity_poly.entity_id
_entity_poly.type
_entity_poly.pdbx_seq_one_letter_code
_entity_poly.pdbx_strand_id
1 'polypeptide(L)'
;MFLVTLVLLLGLAPRVAAQSMAGIEQLARQCLLSGQQTSCSLALRQAEVLQQRAAELQAFPCQTLLLGLQADLIMERDGQGRGRIAMDDFSEIGSGCVGL
;
A
#
# COMPACT_ATOMS: atom_id res chain seq x y z
N MET A 1 -35.53 -12.12 0.42
CA MET A 1 -35.22 -12.15 -0.05
C MET A 1 -34.35 -11.25 -0.60
N PHE A 2 -34.40 -10.50 -0.73
CA PHE A 2 -33.71 -9.74 -1.19
C PHE A 2 -32.61 -9.30 -0.43
N LEU A 3 -32.66 -9.43 0.46
CA LEU A 3 -31.89 -8.96 1.33
C LEU A 3 -30.65 -9.56 1.16
N VAL A 4 -30.66 -10.56 0.92
CA VAL A 4 -29.58 -11.29 0.73
C VAL A 4 -28.72 -10.69 -0.20
N THR A 5 -29.28 -10.27 -1.09
CA THR A 5 -28.60 -9.70 -2.03
C THR A 5 -27.67 -8.85 -1.53
N LEU A 6 -28.01 -8.16 -0.79
CA LEU A 6 -27.26 -7.27 -0.38
C LEU A 6 -26.06 -7.67 0.09
N VAL A 7 -26.12 -8.42 0.57
CA VAL A 7 -25.09 -8.95 1.14
C VAL A 7 -23.92 -8.90 0.41
N LEU A 8 -24.11 -9.15 -0.48
CA LEU A 8 -23.17 -9.22 -1.19
C LEU A 8 -22.34 -8.33 -1.07
N LEU A 9 -22.84 -7.68 -0.55
CA LEU A 9 -22.25 -6.87 -0.27
C LEU A 9 -21.02 -7.15 -0.44
N LEU A 10 -20.97 -7.92 -0.66
CA LEU A 10 -19.97 -8.20 -1.18
C LEU A 10 -19.10 -7.14 -1.34
N GLY A 11 -19.40 -6.03 -1.26
CA GLY A 11 -18.58 -4.95 -1.40
C GLY A 11 -17.34 -5.15 -0.60
N LEU A 12 -17.32 -6.19 0.15
CA LEU A 12 -16.16 -6.46 0.94
C LEU A 12 -14.97 -6.90 0.13
N ALA A 13 -15.20 -7.60 -0.93
CA ALA A 13 -14.10 -8.10 -1.73
C ALA A 13 -13.17 -7.01 -2.24
N PRO A 14 -13.69 -5.90 -2.76
CA PRO A 14 -12.80 -4.83 -3.21
C PRO A 14 -11.94 -4.27 -2.10
N ARG A 15 -12.49 -4.17 -0.91
CA ARG A 15 -11.70 -3.62 0.16
C ARG A 15 -10.56 -4.55 0.56
N VAL A 16 -10.80 -5.83 0.55
CA VAL A 16 -9.76 -6.79 0.87
C VAL A 16 -8.65 -6.69 -0.15
N ALA A 17 -8.99 -6.60 -1.42
CA ALA A 17 -7.99 -6.49 -2.45
C ALA A 17 -7.18 -5.21 -2.31
N ALA A 18 -7.83 -4.12 -1.90
CA ALA A 18 -7.13 -2.84 -1.77
C ALA A 18 -6.12 -2.85 -0.63
N GLN A 19 -6.26 -3.79 0.31
CA GLN A 19 -5.34 -3.85 1.43
C GLN A 19 -4.23 -4.87 1.21
N SER A 20 -4.07 -5.35 -0.01
CA SER A 20 -3.00 -6.29 -0.33
C SER A 20 -1.83 -5.55 -0.96
N MET A 21 -0.71 -6.25 -1.09
CA MET A 21 0.44 -5.67 -1.77
C MET A 21 0.11 -5.32 -3.22
N ALA A 22 -0.70 -6.14 -3.88
CA ALA A 22 -1.08 -5.85 -5.26
C ALA A 22 -1.93 -4.59 -5.32
N GLY A 23 -2.80 -4.39 -4.35
CA GLY A 23 -3.65 -3.21 -4.33
C GLY A 23 -2.87 -1.93 -4.10
N ILE A 24 -1.84 -1.99 -3.24
CA ILE A 24 -1.10 -0.79 -2.94
C ILE A 24 -0.14 -0.43 -4.07
N GLU A 25 0.27 -1.40 -4.87
CA GLU A 25 1.25 -1.12 -5.93
C GLU A 25 0.75 -0.07 -6.91
N GLN A 26 -0.51 -0.16 -7.31
CA GLN A 26 -1.06 0.79 -8.25
C GLN A 26 -1.06 2.20 -7.67
N LEU A 27 -1.47 2.34 -6.42
CA LEU A 27 -1.49 3.64 -5.79
C LEU A 27 -0.08 4.18 -5.58
N ALA A 28 0.85 3.31 -5.21
CA ALA A 28 2.23 3.73 -5.02
C ALA A 28 2.82 4.22 -6.35
N ARG A 29 2.50 3.52 -7.44
CA ARG A 29 2.99 3.93 -8.75
C ARG A 29 2.45 5.30 -9.14
N GLN A 30 1.17 5.54 -8.90
CA GLN A 30 0.59 6.84 -9.22
C GLN A 30 1.18 7.94 -8.35
N CYS A 31 1.50 7.62 -7.10
CA CYS A 31 2.12 8.61 -6.23
C CYS A 31 3.56 8.88 -6.65
N LEU A 32 4.36 7.81 -6.74
CA LEU A 32 5.80 7.97 -6.89
C LEU A 32 6.21 8.42 -8.29
N LEU A 33 5.46 8.01 -9.31
CA LEU A 33 5.82 8.36 -10.68
C LEU A 33 5.08 9.59 -11.20
N SER A 34 3.90 9.88 -10.67
CA SER A 34 3.09 10.99 -11.19
C SER A 34 2.85 12.07 -10.16
N GLY A 35 3.20 11.84 -8.91
CA GLY A 35 3.04 12.85 -7.88
C GLY A 35 1.60 13.19 -7.54
N GLN A 36 0.65 12.28 -7.80
CA GLN A 36 -0.75 12.55 -7.50
C GLN A 36 -0.96 12.50 -6.00
N GLN A 37 -1.32 13.63 -5.41
CA GLN A 37 -1.40 13.72 -3.96
C GLN A 37 -2.47 12.80 -3.37
N THR A 38 -3.60 12.64 -4.05
CA THR A 38 -4.63 11.74 -3.57
C THR A 38 -4.11 10.31 -3.51
N SER A 39 -3.40 9.89 -4.56
CA SER A 39 -2.82 8.56 -4.59
C SER A 39 -1.76 8.39 -3.51
N CYS A 40 -0.97 9.43 -3.26
CA CYS A 40 0.03 9.38 -2.21
C CYS A 40 -0.62 9.16 -0.84
N SER A 41 -1.70 9.89 -0.57
CA SER A 41 -2.38 9.75 0.72
C SER A 41 -3.01 8.38 0.89
N LEU A 42 -3.63 7.86 -0.18
CA LEU A 42 -4.25 6.55 -0.11
C LEU A 42 -3.20 5.45 0.03
N ALA A 43 -2.12 5.56 -0.73
CA ALA A 43 -1.04 4.57 -0.64
C ALA A 43 -0.43 4.58 0.76
N LEU A 44 -0.24 5.77 1.32
CA LEU A 44 0.33 5.89 2.65
C LEU A 44 -0.56 5.19 3.68
N ARG A 45 -1.86 5.41 3.60
CA ARG A 45 -2.77 4.80 4.55
C ARG A 45 -2.74 3.27 4.45
N GLN A 46 -2.69 2.76 3.24
CA GLN A 46 -2.63 1.31 3.06
C GLN A 46 -1.29 0.74 3.49
N ALA A 47 -0.22 1.48 3.26
CA ALA A 47 1.10 1.03 3.72
C ALA A 47 1.13 0.95 5.25
N GLU A 48 0.47 1.88 5.93
CA GLU A 48 0.39 1.84 7.38
C GLU A 48 -0.34 0.60 7.87
N VAL A 49 -1.44 0.25 7.22
CA VAL A 49 -2.19 -0.94 7.61
C VAL A 49 -1.35 -2.20 7.42
N LEU A 50 -0.66 -2.29 6.29
CA LEU A 50 0.17 -3.46 6.03
C LEU A 50 1.37 -3.50 6.98
N GLN A 51 1.92 -2.35 7.31
CA GLN A 51 3.05 -2.29 8.21
C GLN A 51 2.64 -2.76 9.62
N GLN A 52 1.46 -2.37 10.08
CA GLN A 52 0.98 -2.82 11.36
C GLN A 52 0.72 -4.33 11.37
N ARG A 53 0.21 -4.84 10.26
CA ARG A 53 -0.01 -6.28 10.14
C ARG A 53 1.32 -7.03 10.17
N ALA A 54 2.33 -6.50 9.48
CA ALA A 54 3.65 -7.11 9.48
C ALA A 54 4.22 -7.14 10.89
N ALA A 55 4.02 -6.06 11.65
CA ALA A 55 4.48 -6.01 13.03
C ALA A 55 3.79 -7.06 13.89
N GLU A 56 2.47 -7.22 13.72
CA GLU A 56 1.71 -8.21 14.49
C GLU A 56 2.17 -9.61 14.18
N LEU A 57 2.57 -9.86 12.95
CA LEU A 57 3.06 -11.17 12.54
C LEU A 57 4.55 -11.33 12.80
N GLN A 58 5.19 -10.31 13.36
CA GLN A 58 6.63 -10.30 13.62
C GLN A 58 7.44 -10.50 12.34
N ALA A 59 6.89 -10.03 11.22
CA ALA A 59 7.58 -10.05 9.94
C ALA A 59 8.41 -8.77 9.83
N PHE A 60 9.48 -8.69 10.61
CA PHE A 60 10.23 -7.45 10.76
C PHE A 60 10.91 -6.97 9.49
N PRO A 61 11.46 -7.84 8.64
CA PRO A 61 12.00 -7.33 7.37
C PRO A 61 10.93 -6.64 6.53
N CYS A 62 9.74 -7.22 6.48
CA CYS A 62 8.63 -6.60 5.75
C CYS A 62 8.22 -5.29 6.41
N GLN A 63 8.15 -5.27 7.73
CA GLN A 63 7.78 -4.05 8.45
C GLN A 63 8.74 -2.91 8.12
N THR A 64 10.04 -3.20 8.13
CA THR A 64 11.04 -2.18 7.82
C THR A 64 10.89 -1.66 6.39
N LEU A 65 10.65 -2.55 5.45
CA LEU A 65 10.47 -2.15 4.06
C LEU A 65 9.24 -1.26 3.91
N LEU A 66 8.16 -1.60 4.60
CA LEU A 66 6.93 -0.79 4.53
C LEU A 66 7.10 0.56 5.20
N LEU A 67 7.92 0.64 6.24
CA LEU A 67 8.22 1.95 6.84
C LEU A 67 9.01 2.81 5.86
N GLY A 68 9.94 2.20 5.12
CA GLY A 68 10.67 2.93 4.10
C GLY A 68 9.75 3.42 3.00
N LEU A 69 8.78 2.60 2.60
CA LEU A 69 7.81 3.02 1.59
C LEU A 69 6.99 4.20 2.10
N GLN A 70 6.58 4.17 3.36
CA GLN A 70 5.81 5.28 3.91
C GLN A 70 6.62 6.58 3.84
N ALA A 71 7.90 6.51 4.15
CA ALA A 71 8.75 7.68 4.07
C ALA A 71 8.82 8.21 2.64
N ASP A 72 8.97 7.32 1.65
CA ASP A 72 9.01 7.73 0.26
C ASP A 72 7.70 8.36 -0.19
N LEU A 73 6.58 7.81 0.25
CA LEU A 73 5.27 8.34 -0.13
C LEU A 73 5.05 9.72 0.47
N ILE A 74 5.47 9.92 1.71
CA ILE A 74 5.35 11.22 2.36
C ILE A 74 6.22 12.25 1.65
N MET A 75 7.44 11.90 1.33
CA MET A 75 8.35 12.82 0.64
C MET A 75 7.81 13.17 -0.73
N GLU A 76 7.27 12.21 -1.46
CA GLU A 76 6.71 12.49 -2.78
C GLU A 76 5.49 13.40 -2.67
N ARG A 77 4.63 13.14 -1.68
CA ARG A 77 3.46 13.98 -1.46
C ARG A 77 3.86 15.43 -1.19
N ASP A 78 4.97 15.61 -0.50
CA ASP A 78 5.45 16.95 -0.14
C ASP A 78 6.35 17.56 -1.21
N GLY A 79 6.48 16.92 -2.35
CA GLY A 79 7.25 17.50 -3.45
C GLY A 79 8.74 17.28 -3.38
N GLN A 80 9.20 16.37 -2.51
CA GLN A 80 10.62 16.12 -2.34
C GLN A 80 10.95 14.64 -2.45
N GLY A 81 10.17 13.90 -3.23
CA GLY A 81 10.34 12.48 -3.36
C GLY A 81 11.47 12.08 -4.29
N ARG A 82 11.79 10.79 -4.25
CA ARG A 82 12.83 10.22 -5.09
C ARG A 82 12.27 9.67 -6.41
N GLY A 83 10.96 9.76 -6.60
CA GLY A 83 10.35 9.40 -7.87
C GLY A 83 10.60 7.96 -8.28
N ARG A 84 11.17 7.79 -9.49
CA ARG A 84 11.40 6.47 -10.03
C ARG A 84 12.29 5.62 -9.13
N ILE A 85 13.24 6.22 -8.45
CA ILE A 85 14.13 5.46 -7.57
C ILE A 85 13.32 4.79 -6.47
N ALA A 86 12.36 5.51 -5.89
CA ALA A 86 11.51 4.95 -4.86
C ALA A 86 10.65 3.83 -5.43
N MET A 87 10.14 4.01 -6.66
CA MET A 87 9.32 2.97 -7.27
C MET A 87 10.14 1.72 -7.58
N ASP A 88 11.40 1.89 -7.97
CA ASP A 88 12.26 0.74 -8.24
C ASP A 88 12.47 -0.07 -6.96
N ASP A 89 12.52 0.59 -5.81
CA ASP A 89 12.68 -0.12 -4.55
C ASP A 89 11.44 -0.91 -4.17
N PHE A 90 10.31 -0.62 -4.81
CA PHE A 90 9.06 -1.28 -4.45
C PHE A 90 9.12 -2.78 -4.69
N SER A 91 9.93 -3.22 -5.64
CA SER A 91 10.03 -4.65 -5.92
C SER A 91 10.59 -5.41 -4.72
N GLU A 92 11.47 -4.77 -3.94
CA GLU A 92 12.01 -5.39 -2.74
C GLU A 92 10.93 -5.59 -1.69
N ILE A 93 9.99 -4.63 -1.64
CA ILE A 93 8.88 -4.73 -0.70
C ILE A 93 8.02 -5.93 -1.05
N GLY A 94 7.75 -6.12 -2.33
CA GLY A 94 6.97 -7.26 -2.77
C GLY A 94 7.61 -8.59 -2.39
N SER A 95 8.93 -8.67 -2.54
CA SER A 95 9.65 -9.89 -2.18
C SER A 95 9.70 -10.09 -0.67
N GLY A 96 9.93 -9.02 0.08
CA GLY A 96 10.08 -9.13 1.52
C GLY A 96 8.78 -9.25 2.27
N CYS A 97 7.66 -9.00 1.60
CA CYS A 97 6.34 -9.04 2.23
C CYS A 97 5.45 -10.11 1.66
N VAL A 98 6.05 -11.18 1.14
CA VAL A 98 5.26 -12.28 0.60
C VAL A 98 4.37 -12.85 1.70
N GLY A 99 3.12 -13.06 1.36
CA GLY A 99 2.18 -13.63 2.31
C GLY A 99 1.36 -12.59 3.06
N LEU A 100 1.65 -11.34 2.83
CA LEU A 100 0.89 -10.28 3.48
C LEU A 100 -0.29 -9.77 2.61
#